data_a415c670bff47466a0388e041894e837
#
_entry.id   a415c670bff47466a0388e041894e837
#
_cell.length_a   1.000
_cell.length_b   1.000
_cell.length_c   1.000
_cell.angle_alpha   90.00
_cell.angle_beta   90.00
_cell.angle_gamma   90.00
#
_symmetry.space_group_name_H-M   'P 1'
#
loop_
_entity.id
_entity.type
_entity.pdbx_description
1 polymer ?
#
loop_
_entity_poly.entity_id
_entity_poly.type
_entity_poly.pdbx_seq_one_letter_code
_entity_poly.pdbx_strand_id
1 'polypeptide(L)'
;MSAPETHMSEVLTTKAEARKLSFYYGDFRALKSISMTVHERKVTALIGPSGCGKSTFLRCFNRMHDLYPGNRYEGEILLQPDNTNLLASGIDPIEVRMRIGMVFQKPNPFPKTVFENVAYGLRVRGESSRRRIEEKVEQSLQDAALWNEVKERLHQPAYNLSGGQQQRLCIARALATDPELLLFDEPTSALDPIATASIEELMHDLKERVTILIVTHNMQQAARVSDFTAYMYLGDLIEFGVTDELFIKPRMKQTEDYITGRFG
;
A
#
# COMPACT_ATOMS: atom_id res chain seq x y z
N MET A 1 11.00 -41.84 16.48
CA MET A 1 10.38 -40.82 17.37
C MET A 1 10.90 -39.46 16.90
N SER A 2 10.13 -38.81 16.06
CA SER A 2 10.43 -37.44 15.57
C SER A 2 9.90 -36.46 16.64
N ALA A 3 10.78 -35.54 17.04
CA ALA A 3 10.44 -34.47 17.96
C ALA A 3 9.37 -33.56 17.33
N PRO A 4 8.42 -33.01 18.10
CA PRO A 4 7.47 -32.06 17.57
C PRO A 4 8.21 -30.75 17.24
N GLU A 5 8.10 -30.29 15.98
CA GLU A 5 8.48 -28.95 15.59
C GLU A 5 7.64 -27.95 16.37
N THR A 6 8.30 -27.28 17.30
CA THR A 6 7.70 -26.19 18.07
C THR A 6 7.54 -25.01 17.11
N HIS A 7 6.35 -24.82 16.53
CA HIS A 7 5.98 -23.56 15.89
C HIS A 7 6.06 -22.47 16.96
N MET A 8 7.19 -21.75 17.01
CA MET A 8 7.24 -20.47 17.68
C MET A 8 6.21 -19.57 17.01
N SER A 9 5.13 -19.22 17.70
CA SER A 9 4.20 -18.21 17.23
C SER A 9 4.98 -16.92 17.03
N GLU A 10 5.09 -16.50 15.77
CA GLU A 10 5.72 -15.21 15.42
C GLU A 10 4.98 -14.10 16.16
N VAL A 11 5.69 -13.33 16.98
CA VAL A 11 5.10 -12.18 17.69
C VAL A 11 4.80 -11.09 16.68
N LEU A 12 3.52 -10.92 16.36
CA LEU A 12 3.06 -9.91 15.43
C LEU A 12 3.26 -8.51 16.03
N THR A 13 4.13 -7.73 15.40
CA THR A 13 4.34 -6.32 15.74
C THR A 13 3.37 -5.45 14.95
N THR A 14 2.78 -4.45 15.60
CA THR A 14 1.92 -3.46 14.95
C THR A 14 2.76 -2.38 14.29
N LYS A 15 2.51 -2.08 13.01
CA LYS A 15 3.11 -0.93 12.31
C LYS A 15 2.18 0.28 12.30
N ALA A 16 0.91 0.06 12.04
CA ALA A 16 -0.10 1.12 12.10
C ALA A 16 -1.43 0.56 12.62
N GLU A 17 -2.22 1.44 13.23
CA GLU A 17 -3.53 1.07 13.76
C GLU A 17 -4.54 2.19 13.51
N ALA A 18 -5.63 1.87 12.83
CA ALA A 18 -6.80 2.72 12.77
C ALA A 18 -7.71 2.42 13.97
N ARG A 19 -8.13 3.45 14.71
CA ARG A 19 -9.02 3.34 15.86
C ARG A 19 -10.28 4.17 15.64
N LYS A 20 -11.43 3.48 15.52
CA LYS A 20 -12.75 4.08 15.31
C LYS A 20 -12.76 5.13 14.19
N LEU A 21 -11.99 4.89 13.13
CA LEU A 21 -11.83 5.80 12.02
C LEU A 21 -13.13 5.94 11.25
N SER A 22 -13.67 7.16 11.21
CA SER A 22 -14.73 7.57 10.29
C SER A 22 -14.20 8.63 9.34
N PHE A 23 -14.68 8.62 8.11
CA PHE A 23 -14.33 9.62 7.12
C PHE A 23 -15.55 10.12 6.37
N TYR A 24 -15.57 11.42 6.09
CA TYR A 24 -16.69 12.10 5.46
C TYR A 24 -16.24 12.89 4.22
N TYR A 25 -16.97 12.72 3.13
CA TYR A 25 -16.97 13.62 1.99
C TYR A 25 -18.12 14.61 2.16
N GLY A 26 -17.86 15.82 2.66
CA GLY A 26 -18.91 16.73 3.11
C GLY A 26 -19.80 16.06 4.17
N ASP A 27 -21.09 15.90 3.89
CA ASP A 27 -22.04 15.26 4.80
C ASP A 27 -22.13 13.74 4.63
N PHE A 28 -21.55 13.19 3.55
CA PHE A 28 -21.60 11.76 3.28
C PHE A 28 -20.55 11.00 4.08
N ARG A 29 -20.99 10.14 4.99
CA ARG A 29 -20.11 9.27 5.78
C ARG A 29 -19.67 8.06 4.97
N ALA A 30 -18.46 8.11 4.43
CA ALA A 30 -17.88 7.07 3.59
C ALA A 30 -17.25 5.91 4.39
N LEU A 31 -16.73 6.17 5.60
CA LEU A 31 -16.18 5.15 6.51
C LEU A 31 -16.85 5.26 7.87
N LYS A 32 -17.16 4.10 8.49
CA LYS A 32 -18.00 4.00 9.68
C LYS A 32 -17.28 3.34 10.84
N SER A 33 -16.51 4.14 11.61
CA SER A 33 -15.88 3.72 12.86
C SER A 33 -14.98 2.47 12.71
N ILE A 34 -14.17 2.41 11.67
CA ILE A 34 -13.28 1.28 11.37
C ILE A 34 -12.15 1.22 12.39
N SER A 35 -11.95 0.03 12.98
CA SER A 35 -10.76 -0.28 13.78
C SER A 35 -10.05 -1.46 13.18
N MET A 36 -8.77 -1.27 12.80
CA MET A 36 -7.97 -2.28 12.11
C MET A 36 -6.48 -2.08 12.40
N THR A 37 -5.76 -3.18 12.63
CA THR A 37 -4.31 -3.21 12.81
C THR A 37 -3.61 -3.57 11.51
N VAL A 38 -2.54 -2.87 11.18
CA VAL A 38 -1.60 -3.20 10.10
C VAL A 38 -0.31 -3.72 10.73
N HIS A 39 0.02 -4.98 10.47
CA HIS A 39 1.18 -5.63 11.06
C HIS A 39 2.47 -5.29 10.31
N GLU A 40 3.57 -5.11 11.06
CA GLU A 40 4.88 -4.76 10.53
C GLU A 40 5.42 -5.85 9.63
N ARG A 41 5.98 -5.46 8.47
CA ARG A 41 6.57 -6.38 7.47
C ARG A 41 5.60 -7.48 7.03
N LYS A 42 4.33 -7.14 6.93
CA LYS A 42 3.28 -7.99 6.39
C LYS A 42 2.52 -7.26 5.30
N VAL A 43 1.93 -8.01 4.42
CA VAL A 43 0.99 -7.48 3.42
C VAL A 43 -0.42 -7.63 3.95
N THR A 44 -1.15 -6.51 4.07
CA THR A 44 -2.58 -6.50 4.40
C THR A 44 -3.39 -6.11 3.18
N ALA A 45 -4.29 -6.97 2.72
CA ALA A 45 -5.18 -6.68 1.61
C ALA A 45 -6.54 -6.15 2.07
N LEU A 46 -7.03 -5.12 1.38
CA LEU A 46 -8.40 -4.62 1.50
C LEU A 46 -9.21 -5.12 0.31
N ILE A 47 -10.21 -5.95 0.57
CA ILE A 47 -11.12 -6.50 -0.46
C ILE A 47 -12.56 -6.04 -0.22
N GLY A 48 -13.41 -6.13 -1.23
CA GLY A 48 -14.83 -5.76 -1.18
C GLY A 48 -15.34 -5.17 -2.50
N PRO A 49 -16.65 -4.95 -2.62
CA PRO A 49 -17.26 -4.40 -3.84
C PRO A 49 -16.72 -3.02 -4.20
N SER A 50 -16.85 -2.64 -5.47
CA SER A 50 -16.52 -1.28 -5.91
C SER A 50 -17.34 -0.24 -5.14
N GLY A 51 -16.71 0.87 -4.74
CA GLY A 51 -17.37 1.94 -3.99
C GLY A 51 -17.61 1.68 -2.51
N CYS A 52 -17.19 0.53 -1.94
CA CYS A 52 -17.40 0.23 -0.52
C CYS A 52 -16.48 0.99 0.46
N GLY A 53 -15.52 1.80 -0.02
CA GLY A 53 -14.66 2.63 0.83
C GLY A 53 -13.20 2.20 0.96
N LYS A 54 -12.74 1.12 0.26
CA LYS A 54 -11.36 0.60 0.35
C LYS A 54 -10.29 1.66 0.07
N SER A 55 -10.34 2.29 -1.10
CA SER A 55 -9.38 3.35 -1.48
C SER A 55 -9.53 4.59 -0.59
N THR A 56 -10.74 4.87 -0.10
CA THR A 56 -10.96 5.93 0.88
C THR A 56 -10.22 5.61 2.18
N PHE A 57 -10.36 4.39 2.70
CA PHE A 57 -9.66 3.94 3.91
C PHE A 57 -8.14 3.95 3.71
N LEU A 58 -7.64 3.38 2.60
CA LEU A 58 -6.23 3.38 2.25
C LEU A 58 -5.64 4.80 2.28
N ARG A 59 -6.31 5.76 1.62
CA ARG A 59 -5.85 7.14 1.48
C ARG A 59 -5.96 7.97 2.75
N CYS A 60 -6.64 7.49 3.80
CA CYS A 60 -6.62 8.12 5.11
C CYS A 60 -5.22 8.02 5.76
N PHE A 61 -4.47 6.93 5.53
CA PHE A 61 -3.16 6.72 6.12
C PHE A 61 -2.12 7.77 5.69
N ASN A 62 -2.20 8.27 4.46
CA ASN A 62 -1.29 9.30 3.95
C ASN A 62 -1.93 10.68 3.79
N ARG A 63 -3.14 10.87 4.33
CA ARG A 63 -3.87 12.14 4.31
C ARG A 63 -4.08 12.73 2.90
N MET A 64 -4.22 11.86 1.88
CA MET A 64 -4.48 12.32 0.51
C MET A 64 -5.78 13.10 0.37
N HIS A 65 -6.75 12.87 1.25
CA HIS A 65 -8.02 13.56 1.24
C HIS A 65 -7.92 15.03 1.67
N ASP A 66 -6.85 15.43 2.35
CA ASP A 66 -6.60 16.83 2.73
C ASP A 66 -6.35 17.75 1.54
N LEU A 67 -6.08 17.17 0.35
CA LEU A 67 -5.96 17.93 -0.89
C LEU A 67 -7.31 18.51 -1.39
N TYR A 68 -8.41 18.04 -0.82
CA TYR A 68 -9.77 18.44 -1.23
C TYR A 68 -10.52 19.04 -0.04
N PRO A 69 -11.06 20.26 -0.15
CA PRO A 69 -11.81 20.90 0.92
C PRO A 69 -13.11 20.14 1.23
N GLY A 70 -13.60 20.28 2.46
CA GLY A 70 -14.85 19.68 2.90
C GLY A 70 -14.75 18.24 3.39
N ASN A 71 -13.55 17.64 3.36
CA ASN A 71 -13.31 16.31 3.91
C ASN A 71 -13.05 16.39 5.42
N ARG A 72 -13.52 15.38 6.17
CA ARG A 72 -13.37 15.32 7.62
C ARG A 72 -13.08 13.89 8.09
N TYR A 73 -12.14 13.79 9.04
CA TYR A 73 -11.82 12.55 9.75
C TYR A 73 -12.38 12.62 11.18
N GLU A 74 -12.76 11.46 11.72
CA GLU A 74 -13.00 11.20 13.13
C GLU A 74 -12.27 9.92 13.52
N GLY A 75 -11.80 9.84 14.77
CA GLY A 75 -10.95 8.72 15.22
C GLY A 75 -9.47 9.02 15.01
N GLU A 76 -8.65 7.96 14.98
CA GLU A 76 -7.20 8.06 14.96
C GLU A 76 -6.58 7.07 13.98
N ILE A 77 -5.41 7.40 13.46
CA ILE A 77 -4.47 6.48 12.84
C ILE A 77 -3.13 6.64 13.52
N LEU A 78 -2.72 5.62 14.26
CA LEU A 78 -1.47 5.61 15.01
C LEU A 78 -0.39 4.89 14.19
N LEU A 79 0.78 5.52 14.03
CA LEU A 79 1.95 4.93 13.37
C LEU A 79 3.02 4.64 14.42
N GLN A 80 3.55 3.42 14.39
CA GLN A 80 4.57 2.94 15.30
C GLN A 80 5.99 3.10 14.68
N PRO A 81 7.07 3.19 15.50
CA PRO A 81 7.10 2.96 16.96
C PRO A 81 6.78 4.19 17.83
N ASP A 82 6.74 5.39 17.26
CA ASP A 82 6.60 6.65 17.99
C ASP A 82 5.14 6.96 18.39
N ASN A 83 4.20 6.10 18.06
CA ASN A 83 2.76 6.22 18.35
C ASN A 83 2.17 7.54 17.85
N THR A 84 2.68 8.04 16.71
CA THR A 84 2.21 9.29 16.11
C THR A 84 0.81 9.15 15.57
N ASN A 85 -0.13 9.98 16.03
CA ASN A 85 -1.45 10.06 15.41
C ASN A 85 -1.38 10.89 14.12
N LEU A 86 -1.44 10.21 12.98
CA LEU A 86 -1.31 10.80 11.65
C LEU A 86 -2.39 11.82 11.32
N LEU A 87 -3.54 11.77 12.02
CA LEU A 87 -4.69 12.65 11.80
C LEU A 87 -4.73 13.84 12.75
N ALA A 88 -3.78 13.96 13.68
CA ALA A 88 -3.73 15.07 14.62
C ALA A 88 -3.53 16.41 13.89
N SER A 89 -4.18 17.47 14.38
CA SER A 89 -4.17 18.80 13.76
C SER A 89 -2.79 19.47 13.71
N GLY A 90 -1.87 19.03 14.60
CA GLY A 90 -0.50 19.54 14.66
C GLY A 90 0.51 18.82 13.75
N ILE A 91 0.09 17.78 13.04
CA ILE A 91 0.97 17.00 12.15
C ILE A 91 0.88 17.53 10.72
N ASP A 92 2.02 17.87 10.13
CA ASP A 92 2.11 18.30 8.74
C ASP A 92 1.79 17.10 7.80
N PRO A 93 0.80 17.23 6.90
CA PRO A 93 0.52 16.18 5.90
C PRO A 93 1.71 15.86 4.99
N ILE A 94 2.65 16.76 4.80
CA ILE A 94 3.88 16.52 4.02
C ILE A 94 4.75 15.50 4.75
N GLU A 95 4.96 15.66 6.06
CA GLU A 95 5.72 14.71 6.89
C GLU A 95 5.08 13.33 6.86
N VAL A 96 3.75 13.24 6.95
CA VAL A 96 3.02 11.98 6.84
C VAL A 96 3.30 11.31 5.49
N ARG A 97 3.24 12.06 4.38
CA ARG A 97 3.48 11.52 3.02
C ARG A 97 4.94 11.18 2.76
N MET A 98 5.85 11.70 3.56
CA MET A 98 7.26 11.30 3.51
C MET A 98 7.51 9.96 4.20
N ARG A 99 6.72 9.62 5.23
CA ARG A 99 6.77 8.33 5.96
C ARG A 99 5.94 7.24 5.28
N ILE A 100 4.91 7.62 4.52
CA ILE A 100 3.95 6.69 3.92
C ILE A 100 3.90 6.89 2.40
N GLY A 101 4.55 5.97 1.68
CA GLY A 101 4.56 5.97 0.23
C GLY A 101 3.23 5.50 -0.37
N MET A 102 2.97 5.90 -1.63
CA MET A 102 1.77 5.47 -2.33
C MET A 102 2.03 5.17 -3.80
N VAL A 103 1.49 4.04 -4.25
CA VAL A 103 1.44 3.61 -5.64
C VAL A 103 -0.02 3.59 -6.10
N PHE A 104 -0.32 4.30 -7.17
CA PHE A 104 -1.67 4.48 -7.69
C PHE A 104 -2.06 3.39 -8.69
N GLN A 105 -3.36 3.28 -8.92
CA GLN A 105 -3.97 2.34 -9.85
C GLN A 105 -3.43 2.47 -11.28
N LYS A 106 -3.30 3.70 -11.77
CA LYS A 106 -2.67 3.99 -13.06
C LYS A 106 -1.25 4.48 -12.83
N PRO A 107 -0.26 3.94 -13.57
CA PRO A 107 1.08 4.47 -13.53
C PRO A 107 1.05 5.98 -13.78
N ASN A 108 1.74 6.73 -12.93
CA ASN A 108 1.78 8.18 -12.99
C ASN A 108 3.21 8.73 -12.90
N PRO A 109 4.12 8.30 -13.79
CA PRO A 109 5.45 8.87 -13.81
C PRO A 109 5.39 10.38 -14.08
N PHE A 110 6.29 11.13 -13.48
CA PHE A 110 6.44 12.54 -13.79
C PHE A 110 6.95 12.72 -15.24
N PRO A 111 6.65 13.85 -15.92
CA PRO A 111 7.17 14.17 -17.26
C PRO A 111 8.67 14.51 -17.19
N LYS A 112 9.44 13.57 -16.72
CA LYS A 112 10.87 13.64 -16.44
C LYS A 112 11.54 12.33 -16.87
N THR A 113 12.86 12.26 -16.74
CA THR A 113 13.61 11.03 -17.01
C THR A 113 13.32 9.94 -15.96
N VAL A 114 13.74 8.70 -16.24
CA VAL A 114 13.68 7.59 -15.27
C VAL A 114 14.40 7.97 -13.99
N PHE A 115 15.65 8.46 -14.11
CA PHE A 115 16.46 8.92 -12.97
C PHE A 115 15.74 10.00 -12.15
N GLU A 116 15.26 11.05 -12.82
CA GLU A 116 14.60 12.18 -12.15
C GLU A 116 13.30 11.79 -11.44
N ASN A 117 12.58 10.76 -11.92
CA ASN A 117 11.41 10.25 -11.25
C ASN A 117 11.76 9.69 -9.87
N VAL A 118 12.81 8.87 -9.78
CA VAL A 118 13.24 8.23 -8.53
C VAL A 118 13.92 9.25 -7.60
N ALA A 119 14.80 10.10 -8.17
CA ALA A 119 15.55 11.11 -7.43
C ALA A 119 14.68 12.23 -6.84
N TYR A 120 13.45 12.41 -7.33
CA TYR A 120 12.60 13.54 -6.98
C TYR A 120 12.34 13.65 -5.48
N GLY A 121 11.90 12.55 -4.85
CA GLY A 121 11.59 12.53 -3.42
C GLY A 121 12.82 12.81 -2.54
N LEU A 122 14.01 12.33 -2.93
CA LEU A 122 15.27 12.60 -2.24
C LEU A 122 15.62 14.08 -2.23
N ARG A 123 15.45 14.75 -3.39
CA ARG A 123 15.71 16.18 -3.49
C ARG A 123 14.70 17.02 -2.70
N VAL A 124 13.43 16.64 -2.70
CA VAL A 124 12.41 17.30 -1.87
C VAL A 124 12.75 17.18 -0.38
N ARG A 125 13.37 16.06 0.04
CA ARG A 125 13.90 15.88 1.40
C ARG A 125 15.17 16.71 1.69
N GLY A 126 15.72 17.42 0.70
CA GLY A 126 16.93 18.23 0.87
C GLY A 126 18.24 17.47 0.63
N GLU A 127 18.20 16.21 0.12
CA GLU A 127 19.44 15.53 -0.25
C GLU A 127 20.09 16.23 -1.45
N SER A 128 21.30 16.74 -1.24
CA SER A 128 22.09 17.48 -2.24
C SER A 128 23.29 16.70 -2.76
N SER A 129 23.68 15.62 -2.08
CA SER A 129 24.81 14.80 -2.50
C SER A 129 24.48 13.99 -3.74
N ARG A 130 25.11 14.36 -4.86
CA ARG A 130 24.94 13.65 -6.14
C ARG A 130 25.19 12.15 -6.00
N ARG A 131 26.28 11.78 -5.31
CA ARG A 131 26.65 10.37 -5.08
C ARG A 131 25.54 9.62 -4.32
N ARG A 132 25.03 10.18 -3.23
CA ARG A 132 23.95 9.54 -2.45
C ARG A 132 22.68 9.38 -3.25
N ILE A 133 22.35 10.38 -4.07
CA ILE A 133 21.18 10.30 -4.96
C ILE A 133 21.37 9.18 -5.98
N GLU A 134 22.54 9.08 -6.64
CA GLU A 134 22.85 8.05 -7.63
C GLU A 134 22.78 6.65 -7.00
N GLU A 135 23.41 6.42 -5.84
CA GLU A 135 23.38 5.17 -5.09
C GLU A 135 21.92 4.78 -4.70
N LYS A 136 21.14 5.73 -4.22
CA LYS A 136 19.75 5.47 -3.81
C LYS A 136 18.81 5.22 -4.98
N VAL A 137 19.02 5.90 -6.10
CA VAL A 137 18.26 5.67 -7.34
C VAL A 137 18.52 4.25 -7.86
N GLU A 138 19.79 3.84 -7.93
CA GLU A 138 20.17 2.49 -8.35
C GLU A 138 19.51 1.44 -7.42
N GLN A 139 19.67 1.58 -6.11
CA GLN A 139 19.11 0.67 -5.13
C GLN A 139 17.58 0.57 -5.26
N SER A 140 16.88 1.71 -5.40
CA SER A 140 15.42 1.73 -5.51
C SER A 140 14.93 1.08 -6.81
N LEU A 141 15.67 1.23 -7.91
CA LEU A 141 15.37 0.57 -9.17
C LEU A 141 15.66 -0.94 -9.11
N GLN A 142 16.68 -1.37 -8.37
CA GLN A 142 16.95 -2.78 -8.07
C GLN A 142 15.83 -3.37 -7.21
N ASP A 143 15.46 -2.68 -6.13
CA ASP A 143 14.38 -3.09 -5.23
C ASP A 143 13.02 -3.17 -5.93
N ALA A 144 12.80 -2.39 -7.00
CA ALA A 144 11.61 -2.45 -7.84
C ALA A 144 11.75 -3.42 -9.04
N ALA A 145 12.80 -4.26 -9.06
CA ALA A 145 13.11 -5.22 -10.15
C ALA A 145 13.12 -4.56 -11.55
N LEU A 146 13.56 -3.30 -11.64
CA LEU A 146 13.56 -2.52 -12.89
C LEU A 146 14.95 -2.15 -13.39
N TRP A 147 15.99 -2.21 -12.53
CA TRP A 147 17.34 -1.75 -12.84
C TRP A 147 17.90 -2.32 -14.14
N ASN A 148 17.84 -3.64 -14.31
CA ASN A 148 18.42 -4.31 -15.48
C ASN A 148 17.79 -3.88 -16.81
N GLU A 149 16.57 -3.42 -16.77
CA GLU A 149 15.81 -2.97 -17.95
C GLU A 149 16.08 -1.49 -18.30
N VAL A 150 16.50 -0.68 -17.31
CA VAL A 150 16.59 0.77 -17.50
C VAL A 150 17.97 1.41 -17.29
N LYS A 151 18.95 0.65 -16.77
CA LYS A 151 20.29 1.18 -16.43
C LYS A 151 21.00 1.89 -17.58
N GLU A 152 20.80 1.46 -18.83
CA GLU A 152 21.37 2.08 -20.03
C GLU A 152 20.57 3.29 -20.54
N ARG A 153 19.40 3.58 -19.94
CA ARG A 153 18.47 4.63 -20.39
C ARG A 153 17.88 5.48 -19.25
N LEU A 154 18.62 5.61 -18.14
CA LEU A 154 18.21 6.37 -16.95
C LEU A 154 17.84 7.83 -17.27
N HIS A 155 18.48 8.43 -18.28
CA HIS A 155 18.25 9.81 -18.69
C HIS A 155 17.22 9.96 -19.83
N GLN A 156 16.57 8.85 -20.24
CA GLN A 156 15.47 8.92 -21.21
C GLN A 156 14.15 9.24 -20.51
N PRO A 157 13.16 9.81 -21.23
CA PRO A 157 11.84 10.10 -20.69
C PRO A 157 11.15 8.84 -20.14
N ALA A 158 10.58 8.94 -18.94
CA ALA A 158 9.88 7.82 -18.27
C ALA A 158 8.65 7.32 -19.05
N TYR A 159 8.04 8.18 -19.86
CA TYR A 159 6.90 7.79 -20.72
C TYR A 159 7.26 6.84 -21.86
N ASN A 160 8.53 6.66 -22.17
CA ASN A 160 8.99 5.67 -23.15
C ASN A 160 8.98 4.22 -22.60
N LEU A 161 8.69 4.05 -21.33
CA LEU A 161 8.59 2.75 -20.69
C LEU A 161 7.22 2.11 -20.95
N SER A 162 7.15 0.78 -20.96
CA SER A 162 5.87 0.04 -20.98
C SER A 162 5.05 0.30 -19.71
N GLY A 163 3.75 0.00 -19.71
CA GLY A 163 2.88 0.19 -18.55
C GLY A 163 3.40 -0.49 -17.28
N GLY A 164 3.84 -1.76 -17.37
CA GLY A 164 4.44 -2.48 -16.25
C GLY A 164 5.76 -1.88 -15.77
N GLN A 165 6.60 -1.40 -16.68
CA GLN A 165 7.84 -0.69 -16.34
C GLN A 165 7.54 0.65 -15.66
N GLN A 166 6.55 1.40 -16.14
CA GLN A 166 6.12 2.65 -15.51
C GLN A 166 5.58 2.40 -14.10
N GLN A 167 4.84 1.33 -13.88
CA GLN A 167 4.35 0.97 -12.56
C GLN A 167 5.50 0.64 -11.60
N ARG A 168 6.46 -0.19 -12.05
CA ARG A 168 7.67 -0.49 -11.25
C ARG A 168 8.52 0.78 -11.01
N LEU A 169 8.56 1.72 -11.95
CA LEU A 169 9.20 3.02 -11.74
C LEU A 169 8.47 3.84 -10.64
N CYS A 170 7.14 3.82 -10.61
CA CYS A 170 6.38 4.47 -9.55
C CYS A 170 6.62 3.81 -8.18
N ILE A 171 6.82 2.48 -8.16
CA ILE A 171 7.22 1.76 -6.94
C ILE A 171 8.63 2.18 -6.52
N ALA A 172 9.63 2.18 -7.44
CA ALA A 172 10.99 2.65 -7.15
C ALA A 172 10.99 4.08 -6.60
N ARG A 173 10.20 4.97 -7.18
CA ARG A 173 10.03 6.35 -6.70
C ARG A 173 9.51 6.40 -5.26
N ALA A 174 8.54 5.56 -4.93
CA ALA A 174 7.99 5.50 -3.58
C ALA A 174 9.00 4.91 -2.57
N LEU A 175 9.77 3.89 -2.96
CA LEU A 175 10.80 3.26 -2.14
C LEU A 175 12.02 4.16 -1.88
N ALA A 176 12.34 5.07 -2.80
CA ALA A 176 13.51 5.93 -2.70
C ALA A 176 13.52 6.79 -1.41
N THR A 177 12.35 7.07 -0.87
CA THR A 177 12.20 7.85 0.37
C THR A 177 12.21 6.99 1.65
N ASP A 178 12.54 5.70 1.59
CA ASP A 178 12.52 4.77 2.72
C ASP A 178 11.22 4.87 3.53
N PRO A 179 10.07 4.58 2.90
CA PRO A 179 8.79 4.68 3.59
C PRO A 179 8.65 3.58 4.66
N GLU A 180 7.95 3.91 5.74
CA GLU A 180 7.62 2.96 6.78
C GLU A 180 6.41 2.08 6.44
N LEU A 181 5.52 2.61 5.60
CA LEU A 181 4.33 1.94 5.09
C LEU A 181 4.17 2.29 3.60
N LEU A 182 3.93 1.29 2.77
CA LEU A 182 3.69 1.45 1.34
C LEU A 182 2.24 1.08 1.01
N LEU A 183 1.52 2.04 0.46
CA LEU A 183 0.12 1.91 0.06
C LEU A 183 0.03 1.58 -1.43
N PHE A 184 -0.74 0.55 -1.77
CA PHE A 184 -1.03 0.19 -3.15
C PHE A 184 -2.55 0.29 -3.41
N ASP A 185 -2.94 1.16 -4.31
CA ASP A 185 -4.35 1.33 -4.71
C ASP A 185 -4.58 0.66 -6.07
N GLU A 186 -5.00 -0.61 -6.07
CA GLU A 186 -5.25 -1.46 -7.25
C GLU A 186 -4.07 -1.47 -8.26
N PRO A 187 -2.81 -1.76 -7.85
CA PRO A 187 -1.61 -1.46 -8.63
C PRO A 187 -1.47 -2.24 -9.95
N THR A 188 -2.27 -3.27 -10.15
CA THR A 188 -2.18 -4.18 -11.31
C THR A 188 -3.40 -4.14 -12.22
N SER A 189 -4.43 -3.38 -11.89
CA SER A 189 -5.71 -3.39 -12.61
C SER A 189 -5.63 -2.91 -14.07
N ALA A 190 -4.59 -2.13 -14.41
CA ALA A 190 -4.34 -1.61 -15.76
C ALA A 190 -3.21 -2.34 -16.49
N LEU A 191 -2.72 -3.47 -15.95
CA LEU A 191 -1.57 -4.21 -16.45
C LEU A 191 -1.97 -5.54 -17.09
N ASP A 192 -1.12 -6.02 -17.98
CA ASP A 192 -1.22 -7.36 -18.54
C ASP A 192 -0.86 -8.45 -17.48
N PRO A 193 -1.19 -9.73 -17.73
CA PRO A 193 -0.94 -10.80 -16.76
C PRO A 193 0.53 -10.99 -16.39
N ILE A 194 1.48 -10.75 -17.32
CA ILE A 194 2.91 -10.92 -17.07
C ILE A 194 3.41 -9.80 -16.14
N ALA A 195 3.05 -8.57 -16.44
CA ALA A 195 3.38 -7.42 -15.58
C ALA A 195 2.71 -7.55 -14.20
N THR A 196 1.47 -8.07 -14.14
CA THR A 196 0.77 -8.36 -12.87
C THR A 196 1.56 -9.35 -12.02
N ALA A 197 1.97 -10.49 -12.60
CA ALA A 197 2.76 -11.50 -11.88
C ALA A 197 4.08 -10.92 -11.35
N SER A 198 4.77 -10.10 -12.15
CA SER A 198 6.01 -9.42 -11.72
C SER A 198 5.80 -8.46 -10.55
N ILE A 199 4.65 -7.77 -10.47
CA ILE A 199 4.32 -6.88 -9.34
C ILE A 199 3.95 -7.71 -8.10
N GLU A 200 3.27 -8.86 -8.25
CA GLU A 200 2.94 -9.75 -7.14
C GLU A 200 4.22 -10.35 -6.51
N GLU A 201 5.16 -10.83 -7.32
CA GLU A 201 6.48 -11.31 -6.88
C GLU A 201 7.25 -10.21 -6.16
N LEU A 202 7.28 -9.01 -6.74
CA LEU A 202 7.91 -7.84 -6.14
C LEU A 202 7.31 -7.50 -4.75
N MET A 203 5.99 -7.58 -4.56
CA MET A 203 5.37 -7.34 -3.26
C MET A 203 5.79 -8.37 -2.21
N HIS A 204 5.99 -9.64 -2.63
CA HIS A 204 6.48 -10.69 -1.74
C HIS A 204 7.90 -10.38 -1.24
N ASP A 205 8.79 -9.89 -2.11
CA ASP A 205 10.16 -9.51 -1.72
C ASP A 205 10.17 -8.23 -0.86
N LEU A 206 9.33 -7.25 -1.20
CA LEU A 206 9.27 -5.98 -0.51
C LEU A 206 8.78 -6.09 0.93
N LYS A 207 7.90 -7.04 1.27
CA LYS A 207 7.37 -7.17 2.63
C LYS A 207 8.45 -7.45 3.67
N GLU A 208 9.59 -8.01 3.28
CA GLU A 208 10.73 -8.22 4.18
C GLU A 208 11.35 -6.90 4.69
N ARG A 209 11.08 -5.78 4.01
CA ARG A 209 11.68 -4.48 4.29
C ARG A 209 10.67 -3.39 4.64
N VAL A 210 9.47 -3.44 4.07
CA VAL A 210 8.44 -2.42 4.24
C VAL A 210 7.09 -3.06 4.50
N THR A 211 6.29 -2.44 5.35
CA THR A 211 4.91 -2.87 5.57
C THR A 211 4.03 -2.45 4.39
N ILE A 212 3.13 -3.31 3.96
CA ILE A 212 2.31 -3.07 2.76
C ILE A 212 0.82 -3.12 3.11
N LEU A 213 0.07 -2.11 2.65
CA LEU A 213 -1.39 -2.10 2.64
C LEU A 213 -1.87 -1.96 1.19
N ILE A 214 -2.60 -2.95 0.69
CA ILE A 214 -3.03 -3.00 -0.72
C ILE A 214 -4.56 -3.04 -0.82
N VAL A 215 -5.11 -2.26 -1.75
CA VAL A 215 -6.48 -2.42 -2.24
C VAL A 215 -6.44 -3.26 -3.50
N THR A 216 -7.26 -4.28 -3.58
CA THR A 216 -7.49 -5.05 -4.79
C THR A 216 -8.95 -5.51 -4.88
N HIS A 217 -9.47 -5.57 -6.11
CA HIS A 217 -10.75 -6.21 -6.39
C HIS A 217 -10.58 -7.65 -6.88
N ASN A 218 -9.33 -8.11 -7.05
CA ASN A 218 -9.01 -9.48 -7.45
C ASN A 218 -8.76 -10.35 -6.21
N MET A 219 -9.72 -11.20 -5.87
CA MET A 219 -9.63 -12.08 -4.70
C MET A 219 -8.48 -13.08 -4.81
N GLN A 220 -8.19 -13.59 -6.02
CA GLN A 220 -7.06 -14.50 -6.22
C GLN A 220 -5.72 -13.80 -5.96
N GLN A 221 -5.59 -12.53 -6.35
CA GLN A 221 -4.43 -11.72 -6.02
C GLN A 221 -4.31 -11.54 -4.50
N ALA A 222 -5.39 -11.12 -3.82
CA ALA A 222 -5.38 -10.98 -2.36
C ALA A 222 -4.90 -12.26 -1.69
N ALA A 223 -5.45 -13.42 -2.08
CA ALA A 223 -5.08 -14.72 -1.53
C ALA A 223 -3.60 -15.09 -1.75
N ARG A 224 -2.99 -14.64 -2.87
CA ARG A 224 -1.57 -14.96 -3.16
C ARG A 224 -0.58 -14.03 -2.47
N VAL A 225 -0.90 -12.74 -2.36
CA VAL A 225 0.10 -11.73 -1.96
C VAL A 225 -0.01 -11.30 -0.51
N SER A 226 -1.17 -11.51 0.16
CA SER A 226 -1.37 -10.95 1.50
C SER A 226 -1.25 -11.97 2.62
N ASP A 227 -0.71 -11.51 3.75
CA ASP A 227 -0.66 -12.25 5.01
C ASP A 227 -1.97 -12.06 5.80
N PHE A 228 -2.57 -10.85 5.70
CA PHE A 228 -3.86 -10.49 6.32
C PHE A 228 -4.81 -9.93 5.27
N THR A 229 -6.10 -10.19 5.47
CA THR A 229 -7.16 -9.66 4.58
C THR A 229 -8.26 -9.01 5.41
N ALA A 230 -8.71 -7.85 4.94
CA ALA A 230 -9.84 -7.10 5.46
C ALA A 230 -10.94 -7.03 4.42
N TYR A 231 -12.12 -7.55 4.74
CA TYR A 231 -13.30 -7.42 3.89
C TYR A 231 -14.13 -6.20 4.31
N MET A 232 -14.36 -5.30 3.37
CA MET A 232 -15.13 -4.07 3.57
C MET A 232 -16.41 -4.07 2.75
N TYR A 233 -17.49 -3.53 3.34
CA TYR A 233 -18.77 -3.37 2.69
C TYR A 233 -19.48 -2.09 3.15
N LEU A 234 -19.90 -1.23 2.22
CA LEU A 234 -20.63 0.02 2.47
C LEU A 234 -20.07 0.90 3.58
N GLY A 235 -18.74 1.02 3.65
CA GLY A 235 -18.02 1.83 4.63
C GLY A 235 -17.74 1.14 5.96
N ASP A 236 -18.19 -0.09 6.15
CA ASP A 236 -17.93 -0.91 7.34
C ASP A 236 -16.81 -1.91 7.08
N LEU A 237 -16.00 -2.21 8.12
CA LEU A 237 -15.11 -3.37 8.16
C LEU A 237 -15.91 -4.57 8.65
N ILE A 238 -16.17 -5.52 7.78
CA ILE A 238 -17.01 -6.68 8.08
C ILE A 238 -16.22 -7.79 8.76
N GLU A 239 -15.02 -8.08 8.22
CA GLU A 239 -14.14 -9.11 8.76
C GLU A 239 -12.69 -8.75 8.50
N PHE A 240 -11.81 -9.09 9.45
CA PHE A 240 -10.37 -8.96 9.35
C PHE A 240 -9.68 -10.16 9.99
N GLY A 241 -8.69 -10.73 9.32
CA GLY A 241 -7.95 -11.88 9.83
C GLY A 241 -6.82 -12.34 8.92
N VAL A 242 -6.20 -13.46 9.31
CA VAL A 242 -5.19 -14.15 8.49
C VAL A 242 -5.83 -14.55 7.16
N THR A 243 -5.14 -14.28 6.06
CA THR A 243 -5.67 -14.45 4.70
C THR A 243 -6.17 -15.87 4.45
N ASP A 244 -5.37 -16.88 4.77
CA ASP A 244 -5.74 -18.28 4.56
C ASP A 244 -7.00 -18.67 5.32
N GLU A 245 -7.11 -18.23 6.59
CA GLU A 245 -8.31 -18.49 7.41
C GLU A 245 -9.55 -17.82 6.79
N LEU A 246 -9.44 -16.56 6.41
CA LEU A 246 -10.55 -15.78 5.87
C LEU A 246 -11.05 -16.33 4.53
N PHE A 247 -10.16 -16.83 3.66
CA PHE A 247 -10.54 -17.41 2.38
C PHE A 247 -11.05 -18.85 2.47
N ILE A 248 -10.55 -19.66 3.44
CA ILE A 248 -10.96 -21.06 3.59
C ILE A 248 -12.21 -21.18 4.47
N LYS A 249 -12.25 -20.44 5.59
CA LYS A 249 -13.32 -20.53 6.58
C LYS A 249 -13.65 -19.16 7.18
N PRO A 250 -14.27 -18.27 6.42
CA PRO A 250 -14.70 -16.97 6.93
C PRO A 250 -15.68 -17.12 8.10
N ARG A 251 -15.59 -16.21 9.06
CA ARG A 251 -16.46 -16.20 10.25
C ARG A 251 -17.80 -15.53 9.96
N MET A 252 -17.79 -14.59 9.00
CA MET A 252 -18.98 -13.83 8.65
C MET A 252 -19.61 -14.37 7.37
N LYS A 253 -20.92 -14.63 7.41
CA LYS A 253 -21.68 -15.11 6.24
C LYS A 253 -21.53 -14.18 5.03
N GLN A 254 -21.49 -12.88 5.27
CA GLN A 254 -21.33 -11.88 4.23
C GLN A 254 -19.98 -11.96 3.53
N THR A 255 -18.91 -12.32 4.27
CA THR A 255 -17.58 -12.59 3.71
C THR A 255 -17.60 -13.85 2.85
N GLU A 256 -18.23 -14.92 3.32
CA GLU A 256 -18.39 -16.18 2.57
C GLU A 256 -19.12 -15.95 1.25
N ASP A 257 -20.24 -15.23 1.29
CA ASP A 257 -21.04 -14.93 0.11
C ASP A 257 -20.25 -14.09 -0.91
N TYR A 258 -19.43 -13.13 -0.44
CA TYR A 258 -18.58 -12.33 -1.31
C TYR A 258 -17.48 -13.18 -1.97
N ILE A 259 -16.74 -13.98 -1.20
CA ILE A 259 -15.63 -14.81 -1.70
C ILE A 259 -16.13 -15.89 -2.68
N THR A 260 -17.31 -16.46 -2.43
CA THR A 260 -17.89 -17.50 -3.28
C THR A 260 -18.67 -16.97 -4.49
N GLY A 261 -18.72 -15.63 -4.67
CA GLY A 261 -19.44 -14.99 -5.77
C GLY A 261 -20.97 -15.07 -5.66
N ARG A 262 -21.49 -15.38 -4.47
CA ARG A 262 -22.95 -15.43 -4.19
C ARG A 262 -23.52 -14.09 -3.73
N PHE A 263 -22.73 -13.04 -3.93
CA PHE A 263 -23.05 -11.69 -3.55
C PHE A 263 -23.90 -11.03 -4.63
N GLY A 264 -25.20 -10.84 -4.38
CA GLY A 264 -26.17 -10.24 -5.28
C GLY A 264 -27.44 -9.88 -4.54
#